data_899bc8a17dba888669334c90709ef872
#
_entry.id   899bc8a17dba888669334c90709ef872
#
_cell.length_a   1.000
_cell.length_b   1.000
_cell.length_c   1.000
_cell.angle_alpha   90.00
_cell.angle_beta   90.00
_cell.angle_gamma   90.00
#
_symmetry.space_group_name_H-M   'P 1'
#
loop_
_entity.id
_entity.type
_entity.pdbx_description
1 polymer ?
#
loop_
_entity_poly.entity_id
_entity_poly.type
_entity_poly.pdbx_seq_one_letter_code
_entity_poly.pdbx_strand_id
1 'polypeptide(L)'
;MVRTRFLPPAFNSSRRRFVQGLAGGAFAVAGAHRFGWAAAPDMGAAGDTGAVLSGTEFNLEIGALHVNLTGQPGIATAVNGRLPAPLLRWREGDAITLRVSNRLSAPTSIHWHGMIIPADMDGVPGLSFNGIGPGETYVYHFKVNQSGTYWYHSHSRFQEQTGLYGPIVIEPRRGERHRADREHVVLLSEWTDLDPERIFRTLKHKSNYFNFHRRTVSDFLRDARKEGLKPTMADRLMWGQMRMDPTDLADVSGYAYTYLINGSTPAGNWTGLFRRGERVRLRFINGSSMSFFDVRIPGLKLTVVAADGQDVDPVTVDEFRIGTAEVYDVIVEPKDDRAYTIFAQSLDRSGYARGTLAPQAGMQADVPPLDPRPLLTMVDMGMGHDMAGMNMSGMDMSRMKGMDHSAMAMEHDMGAVPHRAPAEYGPNVDSLAIEPQSRLDDPGVGLRNNGRRVLTYSDLHTLGGPIDHRKAGRDVELHLTGHMERFIWSFSGQKFSESEPLRFNYGERLRLVLVNDSMMHHPIHLHGMWGEVESEHGEFLVRKHTITVQPGQRLAYWVTADALGRWAYHCHLLYHMEAGMFREVHVERSSTEGAPS
;
A
#
# COMPACT_ATOMS: atom_id res chain seq x y z
N MET A 1 7.86 2.15 61.55
CA MET A 1 8.35 1.97 60.16
C MET A 1 8.26 0.50 59.81
N VAL A 2 7.19 0.09 59.12
CA VAL A 2 6.98 -1.30 58.72
C VAL A 2 6.95 -1.30 57.21
N ARG A 3 7.95 -1.96 56.59
CA ARG A 3 8.02 -2.18 55.14
C ARG A 3 7.17 -3.40 54.77
N THR A 4 6.06 -3.21 54.11
CA THR A 4 5.28 -4.26 53.47
C THR A 4 5.84 -4.54 52.05
N ARG A 5 6.34 -5.76 51.85
CA ARG A 5 6.72 -6.29 50.52
C ARG A 5 5.46 -6.83 49.86
N PHE A 6 5.13 -6.33 48.69
CA PHE A 6 4.15 -6.96 47.78
C PHE A 6 4.86 -8.05 46.97
N LEU A 7 4.35 -9.28 47.04
CA LEU A 7 4.68 -10.40 46.15
C LEU A 7 3.64 -10.47 45.05
N PRO A 8 4.00 -10.75 43.77
CA PRO A 8 3.02 -10.95 42.71
C PRO A 8 2.37 -12.33 42.82
N PRO A 9 1.11 -12.50 42.35
CA PRO A 9 0.42 -13.77 42.42
C PRO A 9 0.96 -14.78 41.39
N ALA A 10 1.19 -16.01 41.86
CA ALA A 10 1.61 -17.14 41.06
C ALA A 10 0.47 -17.65 40.17
N PHE A 11 0.68 -17.71 38.87
CA PHE A 11 -0.20 -18.39 37.93
C PHE A 11 0.01 -19.91 37.98
N ASN A 12 -0.93 -20.61 38.55
CA ASN A 12 -1.02 -22.07 38.49
C ASN A 12 -2.01 -22.48 37.38
N SER A 13 -1.52 -22.80 36.19
CA SER A 13 -2.31 -23.43 35.14
C SER A 13 -2.30 -24.95 35.30
N SER A 14 -3.38 -25.53 35.79
CA SER A 14 -3.48 -26.97 35.96
C SER A 14 -3.71 -27.66 34.61
N ARG A 15 -2.81 -28.57 34.25
CA ARG A 15 -2.89 -29.49 33.11
C ARG A 15 -4.13 -30.42 33.13
N ARG A 16 -4.91 -30.39 34.17
CA ARG A 16 -6.11 -31.21 34.35
C ARG A 16 -7.35 -30.75 33.57
N ARG A 17 -7.42 -29.47 33.17
CA ARG A 17 -8.58 -28.96 32.39
C ARG A 17 -8.46 -29.23 30.88
N PHE A 18 -7.29 -29.57 30.38
CA PHE A 18 -7.10 -29.90 28.97
C PHE A 18 -7.59 -31.32 28.61
N VAL A 19 -7.53 -32.26 29.53
CA VAL A 19 -7.91 -33.65 29.29
C VAL A 19 -9.42 -33.87 29.47
N GLN A 20 -10.13 -32.99 30.19
CA GLN A 20 -11.58 -33.09 30.37
C GLN A 20 -12.41 -32.54 29.20
N GLY A 21 -11.80 -31.73 28.31
CA GLY A 21 -12.45 -31.21 27.08
C GLY A 21 -12.55 -32.24 25.95
N LEU A 22 -11.73 -33.29 25.95
CA LEU A 22 -11.68 -34.30 24.88
C LEU A 22 -12.65 -35.49 25.05
N ALA A 23 -13.30 -35.65 26.21
CA ALA A 23 -14.23 -36.72 26.47
C ALA A 23 -15.72 -36.38 26.31
N GLY A 24 -16.04 -35.09 26.00
CA GLY A 24 -17.43 -34.60 25.84
C GLY A 24 -17.95 -34.51 24.40
N GLY A 25 -17.12 -34.81 23.40
CA GLY A 25 -17.44 -34.58 21.99
C GLY A 25 -18.08 -35.72 21.19
N ALA A 26 -18.47 -36.83 21.83
CA ALA A 26 -18.87 -38.06 21.12
C ALA A 26 -20.38 -38.46 21.25
N PHE A 27 -21.27 -37.57 21.65
CA PHE A 27 -22.72 -37.86 21.65
C PHE A 27 -23.54 -36.62 21.29
N ALA A 28 -23.64 -36.28 20.00
CA ALA A 28 -24.76 -35.51 19.44
C ALA A 28 -24.78 -35.61 17.91
N VAL A 29 -24.94 -36.79 17.35
CA VAL A 29 -25.33 -36.97 15.94
C VAL A 29 -26.54 -37.92 15.93
N ALA A 30 -27.71 -37.37 16.22
CA ALA A 30 -29.00 -37.93 15.78
C ALA A 30 -30.09 -36.88 16.03
N GLY A 31 -30.43 -36.12 15.03
CA GLY A 31 -31.51 -35.12 15.09
C GLY A 31 -31.58 -34.29 13.83
N ALA A 32 -31.70 -34.94 12.66
CA ALA A 32 -31.99 -34.25 11.42
C ALA A 32 -33.41 -33.71 11.43
N HIS A 33 -33.61 -32.44 11.70
CA HIS A 33 -34.84 -31.75 11.34
C HIS A 33 -34.52 -30.69 10.28
N ARG A 34 -35.22 -30.86 9.17
CA ARG A 34 -35.28 -30.05 7.97
C ARG A 34 -35.46 -28.58 8.31
N PHE A 35 -34.40 -27.81 8.22
CA PHE A 35 -34.48 -26.39 7.89
C PHE A 35 -34.25 -26.25 6.41
N GLY A 36 -35.28 -25.78 5.71
CA GLY A 36 -35.18 -25.41 4.30
C GLY A 36 -34.09 -24.38 4.15
N TRP A 37 -33.08 -24.69 3.38
CA TRP A 37 -32.17 -23.71 2.87
C TRP A 37 -33.00 -22.80 1.95
N ALA A 38 -33.25 -21.58 2.42
CA ALA A 38 -33.57 -20.49 1.50
C ALA A 38 -32.42 -20.44 0.51
N ALA A 39 -32.71 -20.58 -0.77
CA ALA A 39 -31.74 -20.40 -1.83
C ALA A 39 -31.01 -19.08 -1.58
N ALA A 40 -29.67 -19.14 -1.53
CA ALA A 40 -28.87 -17.93 -1.51
C ALA A 40 -29.35 -17.04 -2.66
N PRO A 41 -29.51 -15.72 -2.46
CA PRO A 41 -29.84 -14.85 -3.54
C PRO A 41 -28.77 -15.00 -4.61
N ASP A 42 -29.20 -15.22 -5.83
CA ASP A 42 -28.40 -15.31 -7.05
C ASP A 42 -27.41 -14.15 -7.03
N MET A 43 -26.12 -14.44 -6.79
CA MET A 43 -25.07 -13.42 -6.79
C MET A 43 -24.92 -12.94 -8.24
N GLY A 44 -25.59 -11.82 -8.53
CA GLY A 44 -25.83 -11.24 -9.82
C GLY A 44 -24.69 -11.41 -10.80
N ALA A 45 -25.04 -11.98 -11.93
CA ALA A 45 -24.22 -12.07 -13.12
C ALA A 45 -23.68 -10.71 -13.54
N ALA A 46 -22.40 -10.71 -13.91
CA ALA A 46 -21.71 -9.81 -14.84
C ALA A 46 -22.42 -8.47 -15.14
N GLY A 47 -21.94 -7.37 -14.56
CA GLY A 47 -22.32 -6.00 -14.95
C GLY A 47 -22.81 -5.06 -13.87
N ASP A 48 -22.93 -5.49 -12.63
CA ASP A 48 -23.27 -4.56 -11.56
C ASP A 48 -22.03 -3.69 -11.23
N THR A 49 -22.02 -2.48 -11.82
CA THR A 49 -21.21 -1.38 -11.28
C THR A 49 -21.71 -1.15 -9.88
N GLY A 50 -21.00 -1.62 -8.84
CA GLY A 50 -21.41 -1.65 -7.43
C GLY A 50 -22.32 -0.48 -7.02
N ALA A 51 -23.06 -0.59 -5.92
CA ALA A 51 -23.99 0.47 -5.53
C ALA A 51 -23.29 1.83 -5.52
N VAL A 52 -23.85 2.78 -6.25
CA VAL A 52 -23.39 4.17 -6.26
C VAL A 52 -24.29 4.96 -5.30
N LEU A 53 -23.68 5.61 -4.32
CA LEU A 53 -24.38 6.52 -3.42
C LEU A 53 -24.00 7.96 -3.80
N SER A 54 -24.98 8.77 -4.14
CA SER A 54 -24.80 10.17 -4.55
C SER A 54 -25.61 11.11 -3.65
N GLY A 55 -25.15 12.35 -3.52
CA GLY A 55 -25.79 13.37 -2.68
C GLY A 55 -24.86 13.92 -1.62
N THR A 56 -25.43 14.46 -0.54
CA THR A 56 -24.69 15.11 0.56
C THR A 56 -24.91 14.44 1.92
N GLU A 57 -25.92 13.58 2.04
CA GLU A 57 -26.26 12.87 3.28
C GLU A 57 -26.18 11.35 3.02
N PHE A 58 -25.40 10.65 3.82
CA PHE A 58 -25.15 9.22 3.65
C PHE A 58 -25.33 8.47 4.98
N ASN A 59 -25.91 7.26 4.88
CA ASN A 59 -25.93 6.30 5.97
C ASN A 59 -25.11 5.09 5.55
N LEU A 60 -24.02 4.83 6.26
CA LEU A 60 -23.12 3.71 6.03
C LEU A 60 -23.20 2.77 7.23
N GLU A 61 -23.51 1.52 6.97
CA GLU A 61 -23.57 0.48 8.00
C GLU A 61 -22.39 -0.49 7.79
N ILE A 62 -21.50 -0.57 8.78
CA ILE A 62 -20.37 -1.50 8.76
C ILE A 62 -20.82 -2.77 9.47
N GLY A 63 -20.72 -3.91 8.79
CA GLY A 63 -21.16 -5.20 9.32
C GLY A 63 -20.44 -6.39 8.69
N ALA A 64 -20.72 -7.57 9.20
CA ALA A 64 -20.21 -8.82 8.66
C ALA A 64 -21.04 -9.25 7.44
N LEU A 65 -20.33 -9.68 6.39
CA LEU A 65 -20.92 -10.22 5.16
C LEU A 65 -20.38 -11.62 4.90
N HIS A 66 -21.26 -12.62 4.77
CA HIS A 66 -20.86 -13.94 4.33
C HIS A 66 -20.54 -13.91 2.82
N VAL A 67 -19.33 -14.35 2.47
CA VAL A 67 -18.83 -14.39 1.09
C VAL A 67 -18.29 -15.77 0.74
N ASN A 68 -18.26 -16.07 -0.55
CA ASN A 68 -17.56 -17.23 -1.10
C ASN A 68 -16.88 -16.81 -2.41
N LEU A 69 -15.63 -16.37 -2.32
CA LEU A 69 -14.87 -15.88 -3.47
C LEU A 69 -13.96 -16.95 -4.09
N THR A 70 -13.57 -17.94 -3.28
CA THR A 70 -12.54 -18.94 -3.64
C THR A 70 -13.09 -20.37 -3.68
N GLY A 71 -14.36 -20.56 -3.37
CA GLY A 71 -14.95 -21.87 -3.08
C GLY A 71 -14.98 -22.22 -1.58
N GLN A 72 -14.34 -21.37 -0.74
CA GLN A 72 -14.38 -21.50 0.71
C GLN A 72 -15.30 -20.42 1.31
N PRO A 73 -16.17 -20.76 2.27
CA PRO A 73 -16.95 -19.77 3.00
C PRO A 73 -16.05 -18.85 3.81
N GLY A 74 -16.27 -17.55 3.72
CA GLY A 74 -15.55 -16.52 4.48
C GLY A 74 -16.50 -15.46 5.04
N ILE A 75 -15.98 -14.63 5.93
CA ILE A 75 -16.69 -13.47 6.45
C ILE A 75 -15.89 -12.21 6.12
N ALA A 76 -16.48 -11.33 5.33
CA ALA A 76 -15.93 -10.04 5.02
C ALA A 76 -16.44 -8.96 5.98
N THR A 77 -15.64 -7.93 6.22
CA THR A 77 -16.07 -6.66 6.79
C THR A 77 -16.60 -5.79 5.66
N ALA A 78 -17.89 -5.52 5.65
CA ALA A 78 -18.57 -4.89 4.53
C ALA A 78 -19.25 -3.57 4.95
N VAL A 79 -19.45 -2.67 3.98
CA VAL A 79 -20.29 -1.48 4.15
C VAL A 79 -21.57 -1.67 3.35
N ASN A 80 -22.70 -1.48 4.01
CA ASN A 80 -24.05 -1.67 3.43
C ASN A 80 -24.20 -3.06 2.75
N GLY A 81 -23.59 -4.11 3.35
CA GLY A 81 -23.63 -5.48 2.86
C GLY A 81 -22.94 -5.72 1.53
N ARG A 82 -21.92 -4.93 1.18
CA ARG A 82 -21.19 -5.02 -0.11
C ARG A 82 -19.68 -5.13 0.05
N LEU A 83 -19.06 -5.85 -0.87
CA LEU A 83 -17.61 -5.99 -1.06
C LEU A 83 -17.26 -5.89 -2.56
N PRO A 84 -16.52 -4.88 -3.02
CA PRO A 84 -16.11 -3.70 -2.24
C PRO A 84 -17.32 -2.88 -1.78
N ALA A 85 -17.09 -2.00 -0.82
CA ALA A 85 -18.07 -1.07 -0.31
C ALA A 85 -18.60 -0.14 -1.41
N PRO A 86 -19.78 0.52 -1.25
CA PRO A 86 -20.37 1.36 -2.27
C PRO A 86 -19.47 2.48 -2.76
N LEU A 87 -19.54 2.80 -4.06
CA LEU A 87 -18.94 4.00 -4.62
C LEU A 87 -19.66 5.24 -4.05
N LEU A 88 -18.91 6.11 -3.38
CA LEU A 88 -19.39 7.43 -2.95
C LEU A 88 -19.10 8.44 -4.04
N ARG A 89 -20.16 9.08 -4.55
CA ARG A 89 -20.06 10.12 -5.58
C ARG A 89 -20.44 11.45 -5.00
N TRP A 90 -19.45 12.33 -4.88
CA TRP A 90 -19.57 13.68 -4.32
C TRP A 90 -19.32 14.73 -5.39
N ARG A 91 -19.54 15.98 -5.01
CA ARG A 91 -19.21 17.14 -5.84
C ARG A 91 -18.30 18.09 -5.09
N GLU A 92 -17.30 18.61 -5.74
CA GLU A 92 -16.43 19.66 -5.22
C GLU A 92 -17.25 20.87 -4.74
N GLY A 93 -17.02 21.29 -3.50
CA GLY A 93 -17.69 22.41 -2.85
C GLY A 93 -18.86 22.02 -1.95
N ASP A 94 -19.37 20.78 -2.04
CA ASP A 94 -20.46 20.30 -1.20
C ASP A 94 -19.99 20.08 0.25
N ALA A 95 -20.91 20.27 1.20
CA ALA A 95 -20.74 19.82 2.58
C ALA A 95 -21.38 18.43 2.72
N ILE A 96 -20.58 17.45 3.12
CA ILE A 96 -20.98 16.05 3.20
C ILE A 96 -21.20 15.65 4.65
N THR A 97 -22.27 14.91 4.90
CA THR A 97 -22.57 14.29 6.19
C THR A 97 -22.67 12.77 6.01
N LEU A 98 -21.86 12.01 6.71
CA LEU A 98 -21.89 10.55 6.70
C LEU A 98 -22.15 10.04 8.11
N ARG A 99 -23.27 9.33 8.31
CA ARG A 99 -23.58 8.62 9.55
C ARG A 99 -23.10 7.19 9.40
N VAL A 100 -22.02 6.86 10.09
CA VAL A 100 -21.39 5.54 10.03
C VAL A 100 -21.75 4.75 11.27
N SER A 101 -22.54 3.69 11.10
CA SER A 101 -23.01 2.81 12.18
C SER A 101 -22.21 1.51 12.20
N ASN A 102 -21.70 1.13 13.38
CA ASN A 102 -20.95 -0.11 13.59
C ASN A 102 -21.87 -1.25 14.05
N ARG A 103 -22.01 -2.30 13.24
CA ARG A 103 -22.73 -3.55 13.55
C ARG A 103 -21.79 -4.70 13.86
N LEU A 104 -20.49 -4.47 13.88
CA LEU A 104 -19.52 -5.47 14.29
C LEU A 104 -19.51 -5.60 15.82
N SER A 105 -18.93 -6.71 16.30
CA SER A 105 -18.66 -6.93 17.74
C SER A 105 -17.35 -6.28 18.20
N ALA A 106 -16.60 -5.64 17.31
CA ALA A 106 -15.33 -4.97 17.56
C ALA A 106 -15.42 -3.49 17.13
N PRO A 107 -14.58 -2.59 17.68
CA PRO A 107 -14.48 -1.22 17.19
C PRO A 107 -14.08 -1.16 15.72
N THR A 108 -14.53 -0.12 15.04
CA THR A 108 -14.23 0.14 13.63
C THR A 108 -13.96 1.61 13.37
N SER A 109 -13.58 1.94 12.13
CA SER A 109 -13.36 3.31 11.69
C SER A 109 -13.48 3.39 10.16
N ILE A 110 -13.66 4.59 9.62
CA ILE A 110 -13.44 4.88 8.20
C ILE A 110 -12.47 6.06 8.10
N HIS A 111 -11.38 5.84 7.39
CA HIS A 111 -10.48 6.88 6.92
C HIS A 111 -10.83 7.24 5.47
N TRP A 112 -10.83 8.53 5.16
CA TRP A 112 -11.11 9.09 3.84
C TRP A 112 -9.79 9.37 3.14
N HIS A 113 -9.25 8.38 2.47
CA HIS A 113 -7.87 8.38 1.97
C HIS A 113 -7.63 9.47 0.92
N GLY A 114 -6.61 10.31 1.15
CA GLY A 114 -6.23 11.41 0.26
C GLY A 114 -7.11 12.66 0.38
N MET A 115 -8.07 12.68 1.31
CA MET A 115 -8.94 13.83 1.54
C MET A 115 -8.29 14.88 2.44
N ILE A 116 -8.46 16.15 2.08
CA ILE A 116 -8.05 17.30 2.90
C ILE A 116 -9.27 17.72 3.72
N ILE A 117 -9.32 17.28 4.97
CA ILE A 117 -10.45 17.43 5.88
C ILE A 117 -9.93 17.77 7.29
N PRO A 118 -10.80 18.22 8.22
CA PRO A 118 -10.41 18.43 9.62
C PRO A 118 -9.91 17.14 10.29
N ALA A 119 -8.93 17.27 11.21
CA ALA A 119 -8.27 16.12 11.82
C ALA A 119 -9.22 15.20 12.59
N ASP A 120 -10.28 15.74 13.22
CA ASP A 120 -11.31 14.96 13.91
C ASP A 120 -12.23 14.18 12.97
N MET A 121 -12.16 14.46 11.65
CA MET A 121 -12.88 13.75 10.60
C MET A 121 -12.01 12.77 9.82
N ASP A 122 -10.71 12.67 10.13
CA ASP A 122 -9.73 11.83 9.43
C ASP A 122 -9.96 10.33 9.62
N GLY A 123 -10.53 9.94 10.75
CA GLY A 123 -10.98 8.58 10.99
C GLY A 123 -9.90 7.60 11.48
N VAL A 124 -8.79 8.08 12.04
CA VAL A 124 -7.73 7.23 12.63
C VAL A 124 -7.93 7.10 14.14
N PRO A 125 -8.29 5.90 14.65
CA PRO A 125 -8.50 5.70 16.09
C PRO A 125 -7.23 5.96 16.91
N GLY A 126 -7.39 6.66 18.04
CA GLY A 126 -6.30 7.00 18.95
C GLY A 126 -5.51 8.25 18.58
N LEU A 127 -5.69 8.80 17.39
CA LEU A 127 -5.14 10.11 16.99
C LEU A 127 -6.19 11.21 17.06
N SER A 128 -7.17 11.15 16.18
CA SER A 128 -8.18 12.20 16.01
C SER A 128 -9.54 11.86 16.64
N PHE A 129 -9.83 10.58 16.85
CA PHE A 129 -11.03 10.11 17.54
C PHE A 129 -10.83 8.71 18.16
N ASN A 130 -11.80 8.23 18.93
CA ASN A 130 -11.67 6.97 19.69
C ASN A 130 -12.06 5.72 18.88
N GLY A 131 -12.43 5.87 17.61
CA GLY A 131 -13.06 4.81 16.80
C GLY A 131 -14.58 4.76 17.05
N ILE A 132 -15.26 3.86 16.36
CA ILE A 132 -16.70 3.64 16.44
C ILE A 132 -16.91 2.31 17.16
N GLY A 133 -17.39 2.36 18.41
CA GLY A 133 -17.66 1.16 19.23
C GLY A 133 -18.80 0.30 18.67
N PRO A 134 -18.93 -0.96 19.11
CA PRO A 134 -20.04 -1.84 18.74
C PRO A 134 -21.40 -1.21 19.06
N GLY A 135 -22.28 -1.12 18.05
CA GLY A 135 -23.62 -0.51 18.17
C GLY A 135 -23.64 1.01 18.12
N GLU A 136 -22.46 1.67 18.08
CA GLU A 136 -22.38 3.12 18.00
C GLU A 136 -22.50 3.64 16.55
N THR A 137 -22.78 4.94 16.46
CA THR A 137 -22.80 5.68 15.21
C THR A 137 -21.93 6.93 15.36
N TYR A 138 -20.99 7.13 14.44
CA TYR A 138 -20.19 8.34 14.35
C TYR A 138 -20.69 9.18 13.14
N VAL A 139 -20.68 10.51 13.29
CA VAL A 139 -21.10 11.42 12.24
C VAL A 139 -19.89 12.19 11.72
N TYR A 140 -19.46 11.87 10.52
CA TYR A 140 -18.48 12.66 9.79
C TYR A 140 -19.20 13.81 9.10
N HIS A 141 -18.67 15.02 9.25
CA HIS A 141 -19.21 16.22 8.59
C HIS A 141 -18.07 17.12 8.16
N PHE A 142 -17.91 17.28 6.84
CA PHE A 142 -16.84 18.09 6.27
C PHE A 142 -17.22 18.64 4.90
N LYS A 143 -16.52 19.71 4.50
CA LYS A 143 -16.60 20.27 3.16
C LYS A 143 -15.60 19.61 2.24
N VAL A 144 -16.04 19.26 1.03
CA VAL A 144 -15.20 18.69 -0.02
C VAL A 144 -14.54 19.81 -0.81
N ASN A 145 -13.24 20.03 -0.63
CA ASN A 145 -12.51 21.14 -1.26
C ASN A 145 -11.62 20.70 -2.45
N GLN A 146 -11.82 19.49 -2.94
CA GLN A 146 -11.02 18.84 -3.98
C GLN A 146 -11.91 18.03 -4.91
N SER A 147 -11.39 17.69 -6.09
CA SER A 147 -12.04 16.79 -7.06
C SER A 147 -11.10 15.67 -7.46
N GLY A 148 -11.62 14.64 -8.14
CA GLY A 148 -10.83 13.50 -8.62
C GLY A 148 -11.27 12.16 -8.04
N THR A 149 -10.40 11.17 -8.15
CA THR A 149 -10.62 9.81 -7.71
C THR A 149 -9.85 9.55 -6.42
N TYR A 150 -10.55 9.02 -5.42
CA TYR A 150 -10.05 8.70 -4.08
C TYR A 150 -10.69 7.39 -3.62
N TRP A 151 -10.47 7.03 -2.36
CA TRP A 151 -11.07 5.84 -1.77
C TRP A 151 -11.23 6.00 -0.26
N TYR A 152 -11.91 5.07 0.38
CA TYR A 152 -12.04 5.02 1.83
C TYR A 152 -11.82 3.59 2.33
N HIS A 153 -11.28 3.47 3.53
CA HIS A 153 -10.99 2.17 4.13
C HIS A 153 -10.96 2.24 5.66
N SER A 154 -10.94 1.09 6.31
CA SER A 154 -10.77 1.03 7.75
C SER A 154 -9.33 1.33 8.16
N HIS A 155 -9.19 2.08 9.23
CA HIS A 155 -7.91 2.24 9.95
C HIS A 155 -7.92 1.49 11.29
N SER A 156 -8.78 0.45 11.40
CA SER A 156 -8.94 -0.38 12.59
C SER A 156 -8.39 -1.77 12.34
N ARG A 157 -7.19 -2.03 12.85
CA ARG A 157 -6.51 -3.32 12.77
C ARG A 157 -6.46 -3.84 11.33
N PHE A 158 -6.95 -5.06 11.06
CA PHE A 158 -6.92 -5.71 9.74
C PHE A 158 -8.27 -5.66 9.01
N GLN A 159 -9.16 -4.72 9.36
CA GLN A 159 -10.48 -4.63 8.71
C GLN A 159 -10.39 -4.22 7.23
N GLU A 160 -9.35 -3.49 6.83
CA GLU A 160 -9.03 -3.22 5.44
C GLU A 160 -8.79 -4.54 4.69
N GLN A 161 -7.93 -5.42 5.20
CA GLN A 161 -7.65 -6.73 4.61
C GLN A 161 -8.91 -7.61 4.51
N THR A 162 -9.86 -7.47 5.44
CA THR A 162 -11.10 -8.26 5.44
C THR A 162 -12.23 -7.64 4.61
N GLY A 163 -12.00 -6.49 3.94
CA GLY A 163 -12.93 -5.97 2.94
C GLY A 163 -13.54 -4.60 3.20
N LEU A 164 -13.18 -3.91 4.31
CA LEU A 164 -13.68 -2.56 4.56
C LEU A 164 -12.90 -1.53 3.75
N TYR A 165 -13.22 -1.44 2.47
CA TYR A 165 -12.70 -0.44 1.53
C TYR A 165 -13.71 -0.19 0.41
N GLY A 166 -13.71 1.04 -0.13
CA GLY A 166 -14.59 1.44 -1.23
C GLY A 166 -14.11 2.70 -1.95
N PRO A 167 -14.54 2.91 -3.19
CA PRO A 167 -14.10 4.04 -4.00
C PRO A 167 -14.86 5.32 -3.69
N ILE A 168 -14.20 6.47 -3.94
CA ILE A 168 -14.76 7.81 -3.93
C ILE A 168 -14.48 8.47 -5.28
N VAL A 169 -15.48 9.07 -5.90
CA VAL A 169 -15.33 9.95 -7.06
C VAL A 169 -15.91 11.30 -6.74
N ILE A 170 -15.12 12.36 -6.87
CA ILE A 170 -15.53 13.73 -6.61
C ILE A 170 -15.55 14.49 -7.93
N GLU A 171 -16.75 14.86 -8.36
CA GLU A 171 -16.95 15.60 -9.59
C GLU A 171 -16.43 17.05 -9.44
N PRO A 172 -15.57 17.53 -10.36
CA PRO A 172 -15.08 18.90 -10.31
C PRO A 172 -16.20 19.91 -10.59
N ARG A 173 -16.19 21.02 -9.86
CA ARG A 173 -17.20 22.08 -9.98
C ARG A 173 -17.28 22.69 -11.39
N ARG A 174 -16.13 22.73 -12.09
CA ARG A 174 -16.01 23.30 -13.44
C ARG A 174 -16.13 22.26 -14.56
N GLY A 175 -16.49 21.01 -14.23
CA GLY A 175 -16.48 19.86 -15.14
C GLY A 175 -15.10 19.30 -15.37
N GLU A 176 -15.06 18.07 -15.87
CA GLU A 176 -13.83 17.30 -16.10
C GLU A 176 -12.95 17.97 -17.16
N ARG A 177 -11.66 18.15 -16.87
CA ARG A 177 -10.68 18.70 -17.80
C ARG A 177 -10.44 17.75 -18.97
N HIS A 178 -10.23 16.48 -18.67
CA HIS A 178 -10.01 15.43 -19.65
C HIS A 178 -11.34 14.70 -19.90
N ARG A 179 -12.11 15.17 -20.90
CA ARG A 179 -13.42 14.59 -21.20
C ARG A 179 -13.30 13.12 -21.61
N ALA A 180 -14.25 12.33 -21.15
CA ALA A 180 -14.47 10.96 -21.56
C ALA A 180 -15.97 10.76 -21.86
N ASP A 181 -16.29 9.84 -22.77
CA ASP A 181 -17.67 9.51 -23.14
C ASP A 181 -18.29 8.54 -22.13
N ARG A 182 -17.43 7.81 -21.44
CA ARG A 182 -17.77 6.78 -20.44
C ARG A 182 -16.71 6.69 -19.36
N GLU A 183 -17.11 6.27 -18.17
CA GLU A 183 -16.15 5.98 -17.10
C GLU A 183 -16.47 4.68 -16.38
N HIS A 184 -15.43 4.05 -15.85
CA HIS A 184 -15.52 2.92 -14.94
C HIS A 184 -14.52 3.10 -13.81
N VAL A 185 -14.92 2.78 -12.59
CA VAL A 185 -14.01 2.60 -11.47
C VAL A 185 -13.46 1.18 -11.53
N VAL A 186 -12.15 1.04 -11.41
CA VAL A 186 -11.43 -0.24 -11.40
C VAL A 186 -10.65 -0.33 -10.09
N LEU A 187 -11.32 -0.85 -9.06
CA LEU A 187 -10.71 -1.03 -7.75
C LEU A 187 -10.02 -2.40 -7.70
N LEU A 188 -8.70 -2.38 -7.60
CA LEU A 188 -7.85 -3.55 -7.40
C LEU A 188 -7.78 -3.86 -5.91
N SER A 189 -7.86 -5.12 -5.54
CA SER A 189 -7.75 -5.56 -4.15
C SER A 189 -7.33 -7.03 -4.08
N GLU A 190 -7.17 -7.55 -2.88
CA GLU A 190 -6.96 -8.97 -2.65
C GLU A 190 -7.91 -9.52 -1.57
N TRP A 191 -8.17 -10.81 -1.67
CA TRP A 191 -8.88 -11.61 -0.67
C TRP A 191 -8.00 -12.74 -0.17
N THR A 192 -8.16 -13.11 1.09
CA THR A 192 -7.57 -14.32 1.66
C THR A 192 -8.58 -15.06 2.53
N ASP A 193 -8.56 -16.39 2.46
CA ASP A 193 -9.34 -17.26 3.36
C ASP A 193 -8.62 -17.47 4.71
N LEU A 194 -7.42 -16.96 4.86
CA LEU A 194 -6.65 -17.01 6.10
C LEU A 194 -7.06 -15.85 7.02
N ASP A 195 -7.09 -16.11 8.31
CA ASP A 195 -7.23 -15.06 9.32
C ASP A 195 -6.02 -14.08 9.24
N PRO A 196 -6.23 -12.78 9.01
CA PRO A 196 -5.15 -11.80 8.95
C PRO A 196 -4.26 -11.76 10.20
N GLU A 197 -4.81 -12.01 11.38
CA GLU A 197 -4.04 -12.16 12.61
C GLU A 197 -3.07 -13.36 12.53
N ARG A 198 -3.51 -14.44 11.90
CA ARG A 198 -2.66 -15.61 11.65
C ARG A 198 -1.56 -15.28 10.65
N ILE A 199 -1.88 -14.56 9.57
CA ILE A 199 -0.88 -14.11 8.59
C ILE A 199 0.17 -13.26 9.30
N PHE A 200 -0.23 -12.24 10.05
CA PHE A 200 0.69 -11.36 10.76
C PHE A 200 1.59 -12.13 11.75
N ARG A 201 1.01 -13.01 12.56
CA ARG A 201 1.80 -13.87 13.46
C ARG A 201 2.77 -14.76 12.69
N THR A 202 2.37 -15.28 11.54
CA THR A 202 3.24 -16.10 10.68
C THR A 202 4.42 -15.29 10.18
N LEU A 203 4.19 -14.07 9.65
CA LEU A 203 5.24 -13.16 9.21
C LEU A 203 6.21 -12.80 10.35
N LYS A 204 5.69 -12.57 11.58
CA LYS A 204 6.53 -12.33 12.78
C LYS A 204 7.41 -13.51 13.17
N HIS A 205 7.03 -14.73 12.83
CA HIS A 205 7.83 -15.94 13.07
C HIS A 205 8.75 -16.30 11.91
N LYS A 206 8.29 -16.07 10.68
CA LYS A 206 8.99 -16.39 9.45
C LYS A 206 8.51 -15.45 8.35
N SER A 207 9.20 -14.34 8.17
CA SER A 207 8.83 -13.26 7.24
C SER A 207 8.63 -13.75 5.81
N ASN A 208 9.49 -14.62 5.32
CA ASN A 208 9.45 -15.19 3.97
C ASN A 208 8.56 -16.46 3.86
N TYR A 209 7.59 -16.65 4.76
CA TYR A 209 6.74 -17.86 4.78
C TYR A 209 5.91 -18.02 3.50
N PHE A 210 5.40 -16.91 2.96
CA PHE A 210 4.56 -16.89 1.76
C PHE A 210 5.35 -16.72 0.45
N ASN A 211 6.68 -16.61 0.51
CA ASN A 211 7.53 -16.60 -0.68
C ASN A 211 7.78 -18.02 -1.18
N PHE A 212 6.97 -18.49 -2.13
CA PHE A 212 7.15 -19.78 -2.79
C PHE A 212 8.02 -19.70 -4.05
N HIS A 213 8.53 -18.50 -4.39
CA HIS A 213 9.40 -18.27 -5.54
C HIS A 213 10.89 -18.33 -5.20
N ARG A 214 11.27 -18.85 -4.04
CA ARG A 214 12.68 -18.94 -3.62
C ARG A 214 13.53 -19.65 -4.64
N ARG A 215 14.77 -19.19 -4.75
CA ARG A 215 15.76 -19.80 -5.65
C ARG A 215 16.08 -21.22 -5.21
N THR A 216 16.01 -22.16 -6.15
CA THR A 216 16.23 -23.59 -5.94
C THR A 216 17.64 -24.02 -6.36
N VAL A 217 18.00 -25.28 -6.09
CA VAL A 217 19.25 -25.89 -6.60
C VAL A 217 19.24 -25.93 -8.14
N SER A 218 18.09 -26.16 -8.77
CA SER A 218 17.96 -26.11 -10.24
C SER A 218 18.21 -24.70 -10.78
N ASP A 219 17.77 -23.66 -10.08
CA ASP A 219 18.08 -22.28 -10.44
C ASP A 219 19.58 -22.02 -10.34
N PHE A 220 20.24 -22.48 -9.25
CA PHE A 220 21.69 -22.38 -9.11
C PHE A 220 22.45 -23.03 -10.27
N LEU A 221 22.07 -24.23 -10.66
CA LEU A 221 22.71 -24.94 -11.78
C LEU A 221 22.50 -24.26 -13.12
N ARG A 222 21.31 -23.68 -13.33
CA ARG A 222 21.00 -22.90 -14.53
C ARG A 222 21.85 -21.63 -14.58
N ASP A 223 21.88 -20.87 -13.48
CA ASP A 223 22.61 -19.61 -13.37
C ASP A 223 24.13 -19.85 -13.50
N ALA A 224 24.66 -20.91 -12.86
CA ALA A 224 26.07 -21.30 -12.98
C ALA A 224 26.49 -21.70 -14.41
N ARG A 225 25.56 -22.26 -15.21
CA ARG A 225 25.81 -22.53 -16.64
C ARG A 225 25.84 -21.27 -17.48
N LYS A 226 25.01 -20.27 -17.13
CA LYS A 226 24.86 -19.01 -17.87
C LYS A 226 25.93 -17.99 -17.51
N GLU A 227 26.23 -17.83 -16.24
CA GLU A 227 27.05 -16.74 -15.67
C GLU A 227 28.40 -17.23 -15.14
N GLY A 228 28.54 -18.54 -14.99
CA GLY A 228 29.74 -19.19 -14.39
C GLY A 228 29.54 -19.51 -12.91
N LEU A 229 30.26 -20.53 -12.45
CA LEU A 229 30.13 -21.06 -11.10
C LEU A 229 30.54 -20.03 -10.03
N LYS A 230 31.67 -19.33 -10.23
CA LYS A 230 32.19 -18.38 -9.23
C LYS A 230 31.27 -17.18 -9.01
N PRO A 231 30.79 -16.45 -10.05
CA PRO A 231 29.83 -15.36 -9.88
C PRO A 231 28.53 -15.82 -9.22
N THR A 232 27.99 -16.97 -9.64
CA THR A 232 26.75 -17.52 -9.05
C THR A 232 26.93 -17.84 -7.55
N MET A 233 28.05 -18.43 -7.17
CA MET A 233 28.34 -18.68 -5.74
C MET A 233 28.49 -17.39 -4.97
N ALA A 234 29.20 -16.39 -5.49
CA ALA A 234 29.37 -15.10 -4.84
C ALA A 234 28.04 -14.41 -4.61
N ASP A 235 27.15 -14.37 -5.62
CA ASP A 235 25.79 -13.82 -5.49
C ASP A 235 24.99 -14.55 -4.39
N ARG A 236 24.99 -15.90 -4.40
CA ARG A 236 24.25 -16.67 -3.38
C ARG A 236 24.79 -16.45 -1.97
N LEU A 237 26.11 -16.36 -1.81
CA LEU A 237 26.74 -16.09 -0.51
C LEU A 237 26.40 -14.69 0.00
N MET A 238 26.42 -13.68 -0.87
CA MET A 238 26.11 -12.29 -0.52
C MET A 238 24.67 -12.16 -0.02
N TRP A 239 23.69 -12.67 -0.77
CA TRP A 239 22.29 -12.70 -0.32
C TRP A 239 22.09 -13.50 0.97
N GLY A 240 22.78 -14.62 1.11
CA GLY A 240 22.77 -15.44 2.32
C GLY A 240 23.35 -14.73 3.54
N GLN A 241 24.41 -13.94 3.38
CA GLN A 241 25.01 -13.14 4.46
C GLN A 241 24.06 -12.04 4.94
N MET A 242 23.31 -11.40 4.03
CA MET A 242 22.27 -10.43 4.37
C MET A 242 21.00 -11.10 4.95
N ARG A 243 20.88 -12.43 4.88
CA ARG A 243 19.69 -13.20 5.26
C ARG A 243 18.45 -12.79 4.47
N MET A 244 18.64 -12.38 3.22
CA MET A 244 17.62 -11.94 2.29
C MET A 244 17.52 -12.87 1.08
N ASP A 245 16.40 -12.84 0.39
CA ASP A 245 16.20 -13.55 -0.89
C ASP A 245 15.76 -12.53 -1.95
N PRO A 246 16.44 -12.40 -3.10
CA PRO A 246 16.09 -11.43 -4.13
C PRO A 246 14.74 -11.67 -4.78
N THR A 247 14.07 -12.78 -4.47
CA THR A 247 12.70 -13.09 -4.91
C THR A 247 11.63 -12.64 -3.92
N ASP A 248 12.02 -12.15 -2.74
CA ASP A 248 11.10 -11.74 -1.67
C ASP A 248 10.65 -10.29 -1.91
N LEU A 249 9.73 -10.14 -2.87
CA LEU A 249 9.21 -8.84 -3.33
C LEU A 249 7.84 -8.51 -2.75
N ALA A 250 7.19 -9.48 -2.09
CA ALA A 250 5.89 -9.37 -1.48
C ALA A 250 5.82 -10.29 -0.27
N ASP A 251 5.56 -9.74 0.91
CA ASP A 251 5.46 -10.51 2.16
C ASP A 251 4.39 -11.58 2.11
N VAL A 252 3.27 -11.27 1.42
CA VAL A 252 2.16 -12.20 1.19
C VAL A 252 1.88 -12.24 -0.32
N SER A 253 1.95 -13.43 -0.89
CA SER A 253 1.88 -13.64 -2.33
C SER A 253 0.54 -14.24 -2.77
N GLY A 254 0.32 -14.38 -4.07
CA GLY A 254 -0.84 -15.03 -4.69
C GLY A 254 -1.06 -16.50 -4.28
N TYR A 255 -0.16 -17.08 -3.51
CA TYR A 255 -0.38 -18.40 -2.87
C TYR A 255 -1.29 -18.31 -1.63
N ALA A 256 -1.40 -17.12 -1.01
CA ALA A 256 -2.34 -16.85 0.08
C ALA A 256 -3.45 -15.88 -0.35
N TYR A 257 -3.24 -15.13 -1.43
CA TYR A 257 -4.15 -14.14 -1.95
C TYR A 257 -4.83 -14.56 -3.26
N THR A 258 -6.11 -14.19 -3.38
CA THR A 258 -6.84 -14.12 -4.64
C THR A 258 -7.02 -12.66 -4.99
N TYR A 259 -6.46 -12.23 -6.11
CA TYR A 259 -6.52 -10.84 -6.55
C TYR A 259 -7.86 -10.52 -7.23
N LEU A 260 -8.41 -9.35 -6.95
CA LEU A 260 -9.77 -8.97 -7.34
C LEU A 260 -9.78 -7.68 -8.17
N ILE A 261 -10.73 -7.58 -9.08
CA ILE A 261 -11.19 -6.31 -9.68
C ILE A 261 -12.65 -6.11 -9.27
N ASN A 262 -12.94 -5.01 -8.58
CA ASN A 262 -14.28 -4.67 -8.10
C ASN A 262 -14.97 -5.84 -7.37
N GLY A 263 -14.22 -6.55 -6.53
CA GLY A 263 -14.70 -7.71 -5.78
C GLY A 263 -14.83 -9.01 -6.58
N SER A 264 -14.56 -8.97 -7.89
CA SER A 264 -14.61 -10.16 -8.75
C SER A 264 -13.25 -10.83 -8.86
N THR A 265 -13.22 -12.15 -8.68
CA THR A 265 -12.03 -12.98 -8.91
C THR A 265 -11.67 -13.00 -10.41
N PRO A 266 -10.47 -13.48 -10.79
CA PRO A 266 -10.13 -13.66 -12.21
C PRO A 266 -11.13 -14.57 -12.96
N ALA A 267 -11.71 -15.55 -12.30
CA ALA A 267 -12.75 -16.42 -12.88
C ALA A 267 -14.09 -15.68 -13.03
N GLY A 268 -14.44 -14.81 -12.07
CA GLY A 268 -15.64 -13.98 -12.12
C GLY A 268 -15.58 -12.90 -13.20
N ASN A 269 -14.39 -12.43 -13.56
CA ASN A 269 -14.10 -11.59 -14.72
C ASN A 269 -15.00 -10.35 -14.82
N TRP A 270 -14.85 -9.38 -13.94
CA TRP A 270 -15.56 -8.11 -14.02
C TRP A 270 -15.52 -7.51 -15.43
N THR A 271 -16.64 -6.97 -15.91
CA THR A 271 -16.74 -6.44 -17.27
C THR A 271 -17.21 -4.99 -17.27
N GLY A 272 -16.38 -4.10 -17.83
CA GLY A 272 -16.73 -2.73 -18.20
C GLY A 272 -17.17 -2.67 -19.67
N LEU A 273 -18.28 -1.96 -19.94
CA LEU A 273 -18.79 -1.86 -21.31
C LEU A 273 -18.29 -0.58 -21.99
N PHE A 274 -18.06 -0.64 -23.30
CA PHE A 274 -17.75 0.51 -24.13
C PHE A 274 -18.48 0.43 -25.48
N ARG A 275 -18.51 1.54 -26.23
CA ARG A 275 -18.84 1.54 -27.66
C ARG A 275 -17.57 1.86 -28.45
N ARG A 276 -17.42 1.27 -29.60
CA ARG A 276 -16.29 1.51 -30.49
C ARG A 276 -16.08 2.99 -30.74
N GLY A 277 -14.85 3.46 -30.53
CA GLY A 277 -14.44 4.84 -30.69
C GLY A 277 -14.74 5.76 -29.52
N GLU A 278 -15.41 5.28 -28.45
CA GLU A 278 -15.58 6.05 -27.22
C GLU A 278 -14.20 6.25 -26.53
N ARG A 279 -14.06 7.41 -25.92
CA ARG A 279 -13.02 7.67 -24.92
C ARG A 279 -13.52 7.17 -23.57
N VAL A 280 -12.90 6.09 -23.08
CA VAL A 280 -13.31 5.45 -21.82
C VAL A 280 -12.30 5.81 -20.74
N ARG A 281 -12.76 6.45 -19.66
CA ARG A 281 -11.95 6.69 -18.46
C ARG A 281 -12.03 5.46 -17.56
N LEU A 282 -10.88 4.95 -17.19
CA LEU A 282 -10.73 3.90 -16.18
C LEU A 282 -10.06 4.54 -14.96
N ARG A 283 -10.77 4.57 -13.83
CA ARG A 283 -10.30 5.12 -12.56
C ARG A 283 -9.72 3.97 -11.74
N PHE A 284 -8.42 3.74 -11.86
CA PHE A 284 -7.72 2.69 -11.13
C PHE A 284 -7.43 3.14 -9.71
N ILE A 285 -7.86 2.33 -8.75
CA ILE A 285 -7.59 2.49 -7.32
C ILE A 285 -6.93 1.18 -6.86
N ASN A 286 -5.76 1.26 -6.24
CA ASN A 286 -5.21 0.09 -5.57
C ASN A 286 -5.63 0.11 -4.09
N GLY A 287 -6.79 -0.49 -3.79
CA GLY A 287 -7.32 -0.68 -2.45
C GLY A 287 -6.92 -2.02 -1.81
N SER A 288 -5.80 -2.59 -2.25
CA SER A 288 -5.22 -3.78 -1.60
C SER A 288 -4.47 -3.40 -0.34
N SER A 289 -4.40 -4.30 0.62
CA SER A 289 -3.67 -4.06 1.87
C SER A 289 -2.16 -4.29 1.74
N MET A 290 -1.73 -5.19 0.83
CA MET A 290 -0.31 -5.59 0.70
C MET A 290 0.20 -5.66 -0.73
N SER A 291 -0.67 -5.58 -1.75
CA SER A 291 -0.27 -5.96 -3.10
C SER A 291 -0.02 -4.76 -4.02
N PHE A 292 1.09 -4.82 -4.74
CA PHE A 292 1.38 -3.96 -5.89
C PHE A 292 0.94 -4.65 -7.17
N PHE A 293 0.47 -3.89 -8.13
CA PHE A 293 0.08 -4.42 -9.44
C PHE A 293 0.79 -3.70 -10.58
N ASP A 294 1.18 -4.49 -11.59
CA ASP A 294 1.59 -3.98 -12.89
C ASP A 294 0.41 -4.16 -13.85
N VAL A 295 -0.15 -3.03 -14.31
CA VAL A 295 -1.43 -2.97 -15.04
C VAL A 295 -1.20 -2.69 -16.51
N ARG A 296 -1.78 -3.52 -17.38
CA ARG A 296 -1.81 -3.32 -18.82
C ARG A 296 -3.12 -3.80 -19.44
N ILE A 297 -3.45 -3.29 -20.60
CA ILE A 297 -4.58 -3.74 -21.41
C ILE A 297 -4.04 -4.08 -22.80
N PRO A 298 -3.71 -5.36 -23.08
CA PRO A 298 -3.11 -5.73 -24.36
C PRO A 298 -3.94 -5.27 -25.57
N GLY A 299 -3.27 -4.55 -26.48
CA GLY A 299 -3.88 -3.97 -27.67
C GLY A 299 -4.48 -2.58 -27.48
N LEU A 300 -4.40 -1.98 -26.29
CA LEU A 300 -4.73 -0.58 -26.03
C LEU A 300 -3.54 0.17 -25.41
N LYS A 301 -3.42 1.45 -25.75
CA LYS A 301 -2.56 2.38 -25.02
C LYS A 301 -3.35 3.00 -23.86
N LEU A 302 -2.67 3.27 -22.78
CA LEU A 302 -3.20 3.87 -21.55
C LEU A 302 -2.70 5.32 -21.48
N THR A 303 -3.60 6.29 -21.64
CA THR A 303 -3.25 7.70 -21.46
C THR A 303 -3.58 8.11 -20.03
N VAL A 304 -2.57 8.23 -19.18
CA VAL A 304 -2.69 8.67 -17.79
C VAL A 304 -3.01 10.17 -17.81
N VAL A 305 -4.09 10.56 -17.14
CA VAL A 305 -4.60 11.94 -17.09
C VAL A 305 -4.73 12.48 -15.67
N ALA A 306 -4.68 11.62 -14.66
CA ALA A 306 -4.61 12.03 -13.27
C ALA A 306 -3.85 11.01 -12.43
N ALA A 307 -3.17 11.52 -11.38
CA ALA A 307 -2.50 10.73 -10.35
C ALA A 307 -2.96 11.23 -8.98
N ASP A 308 -3.38 10.30 -8.11
CA ASP A 308 -3.87 10.58 -6.76
C ASP A 308 -4.91 11.72 -6.71
N GLY A 309 -5.87 11.67 -7.64
CA GLY A 309 -6.96 12.65 -7.75
C GLY A 309 -6.57 14.00 -8.36
N GLN A 310 -5.32 14.20 -8.75
CA GLN A 310 -4.84 15.44 -9.36
C GLN A 310 -4.60 15.28 -10.86
N ASP A 311 -5.14 16.20 -11.67
CA ASP A 311 -4.90 16.22 -13.12
C ASP A 311 -3.40 16.36 -13.42
N VAL A 312 -2.91 15.55 -14.36
CA VAL A 312 -1.54 15.64 -14.88
C VAL A 312 -1.54 15.92 -16.38
N ASP A 313 -0.40 16.36 -16.90
CA ASP A 313 -0.17 16.37 -18.33
C ASP A 313 -0.34 14.95 -18.88
N PRO A 314 -1.15 14.75 -19.94
CA PRO A 314 -1.46 13.41 -20.43
C PRO A 314 -0.22 12.65 -20.90
N VAL A 315 0.01 11.47 -20.34
CA VAL A 315 1.12 10.57 -20.67
C VAL A 315 0.59 9.26 -21.20
N THR A 316 1.01 8.87 -22.41
CA THR A 316 0.57 7.62 -23.04
C THR A 316 1.63 6.52 -22.84
N VAL A 317 1.22 5.43 -22.22
CA VAL A 317 2.06 4.28 -21.89
C VAL A 317 1.42 2.95 -22.28
N ASP A 318 2.16 1.86 -22.20
CA ASP A 318 1.66 0.50 -22.37
C ASP A 318 1.27 -0.15 -21.06
N GLU A 319 1.93 0.26 -19.97
CA GLU A 319 1.83 -0.36 -18.66
C GLU A 319 2.17 0.65 -17.57
N PHE A 320 1.61 0.47 -16.39
CA PHE A 320 2.02 1.22 -15.19
C PHE A 320 2.01 0.29 -13.97
N ARG A 321 2.93 0.55 -13.03
CA ARG A 321 2.86 -0.01 -11.68
C ARG A 321 1.98 0.89 -10.82
N ILE A 322 1.14 0.26 -9.98
CA ILE A 322 0.34 0.96 -8.99
C ILE A 322 0.59 0.35 -7.62
N GLY A 323 1.17 1.14 -6.73
CA GLY A 323 1.41 0.76 -5.34
C GLY A 323 0.12 0.78 -4.52
N THR A 324 0.15 0.12 -3.36
CA THR A 324 -0.97 0.14 -2.42
C THR A 324 -1.36 1.58 -2.09
N ALA A 325 -2.64 1.89 -2.17
CA ALA A 325 -3.25 3.20 -1.96
C ALA A 325 -2.99 4.26 -3.05
N GLU A 326 -2.22 3.98 -4.09
CA GLU A 326 -2.10 4.89 -5.23
C GLU A 326 -3.35 4.85 -6.11
N VAL A 327 -3.58 5.95 -6.83
CA VAL A 327 -4.72 6.11 -7.75
C VAL A 327 -4.24 6.69 -9.08
N TYR A 328 -4.70 6.09 -10.20
CA TYR A 328 -4.46 6.62 -11.55
C TYR A 328 -5.74 6.64 -12.36
N ASP A 329 -6.08 7.79 -12.94
CA ASP A 329 -7.12 7.88 -13.97
C ASP A 329 -6.46 7.77 -15.34
N VAL A 330 -6.92 6.81 -16.15
CA VAL A 330 -6.42 6.63 -17.51
C VAL A 330 -7.55 6.67 -18.52
N ILE A 331 -7.27 7.18 -19.73
CA ILE A 331 -8.19 7.15 -20.87
C ILE A 331 -7.68 6.13 -21.88
N VAL A 332 -8.59 5.27 -22.32
CA VAL A 332 -8.39 4.35 -23.42
C VAL A 332 -9.40 4.60 -24.54
N GLU A 333 -9.01 4.33 -25.79
CA GLU A 333 -9.84 4.53 -26.97
C GLU A 333 -9.93 3.23 -27.79
N PRO A 334 -10.82 2.29 -27.43
CA PRO A 334 -11.01 1.05 -28.20
C PRO A 334 -11.59 1.36 -29.58
N LYS A 335 -10.86 0.98 -30.64
CA LYS A 335 -11.24 1.25 -32.03
C LYS A 335 -11.91 0.06 -32.74
N ASP A 336 -11.92 -1.09 -32.09
CA ASP A 336 -12.47 -2.34 -32.61
C ASP A 336 -13.64 -2.82 -31.75
N ASP A 337 -14.58 -3.56 -32.36
CA ASP A 337 -15.70 -4.21 -31.65
C ASP A 337 -15.27 -5.57 -31.07
N ARG A 338 -14.15 -5.59 -30.31
CA ARG A 338 -13.63 -6.79 -29.63
C ARG A 338 -13.44 -6.54 -28.15
N ALA A 339 -13.37 -7.59 -27.37
CA ALA A 339 -13.04 -7.50 -25.96
C ALA A 339 -11.52 -7.31 -25.75
N TYR A 340 -11.16 -6.64 -24.64
CA TYR A 340 -9.80 -6.43 -24.19
C TYR A 340 -9.68 -6.85 -22.72
N THR A 341 -8.63 -7.57 -22.38
CA THR A 341 -8.36 -7.94 -20.99
C THR A 341 -7.72 -6.79 -20.23
N ILE A 342 -8.34 -6.35 -19.14
CA ILE A 342 -7.67 -5.55 -18.12
C ILE A 342 -6.88 -6.55 -17.26
N PHE A 343 -5.56 -6.47 -17.32
CA PHE A 343 -4.66 -7.41 -16.66
C PHE A 343 -3.77 -6.69 -15.65
N ALA A 344 -3.90 -7.08 -14.39
CA ALA A 344 -3.15 -6.53 -13.27
C ALA A 344 -2.40 -7.67 -12.57
N GLN A 345 -1.14 -7.88 -12.95
CA GLN A 345 -0.30 -8.92 -12.35
C GLN A 345 0.37 -8.40 -11.07
N SER A 346 0.51 -9.27 -10.07
CA SER A 346 1.22 -8.94 -8.84
C SER A 346 2.72 -8.66 -9.10
N LEU A 347 3.33 -7.81 -8.27
CA LEU A 347 4.75 -7.44 -8.34
C LEU A 347 5.66 -8.68 -8.40
N ASP A 348 5.39 -9.68 -7.59
CA ASP A 348 6.15 -10.93 -7.48
C ASP A 348 5.81 -11.99 -8.55
N ARG A 349 4.81 -11.71 -9.41
CA ARG A 349 4.32 -12.64 -10.45
C ARG A 349 3.73 -13.94 -9.88
N SER A 350 3.21 -13.92 -8.66
CA SER A 350 2.53 -15.08 -8.07
C SER A 350 1.06 -15.22 -8.49
N GLY A 351 0.47 -14.16 -9.08
CA GLY A 351 -0.91 -14.15 -9.55
C GLY A 351 -1.29 -12.85 -10.25
N TYR A 352 -2.58 -12.73 -10.54
CA TYR A 352 -3.12 -11.54 -11.22
C TYR A 352 -4.60 -11.31 -10.87
N ALA A 353 -5.03 -10.06 -10.95
CA ALA A 353 -6.44 -9.69 -11.09
C ALA A 353 -6.78 -9.52 -12.58
N ARG A 354 -8.03 -9.82 -12.94
CA ARG A 354 -8.50 -9.78 -14.32
C ARG A 354 -9.88 -9.14 -14.40
N GLY A 355 -10.05 -8.31 -15.42
CA GLY A 355 -11.34 -7.82 -15.91
C GLY A 355 -11.37 -7.78 -17.42
N THR A 356 -12.53 -7.48 -17.98
CA THR A 356 -12.71 -7.34 -19.43
C THR A 356 -13.31 -5.98 -19.74
N LEU A 357 -12.77 -5.30 -20.74
CA LEU A 357 -13.40 -4.15 -21.37
C LEU A 357 -14.00 -4.64 -22.69
N ALA A 358 -15.33 -4.54 -22.88
CA ALA A 358 -16.03 -5.18 -23.97
C ALA A 358 -17.15 -4.31 -24.57
N PRO A 359 -17.44 -4.43 -25.89
CA PRO A 359 -18.59 -3.77 -26.50
C PRO A 359 -19.95 -4.38 -26.06
N GLN A 360 -19.94 -5.64 -25.64
CA GLN A 360 -21.14 -6.36 -25.20
C GLN A 360 -20.85 -7.24 -23.99
N ALA A 361 -21.82 -7.37 -23.09
CA ALA A 361 -21.72 -8.26 -21.94
C ALA A 361 -21.51 -9.73 -22.39
N GLY A 362 -20.71 -10.46 -21.60
CA GLY A 362 -20.38 -11.87 -21.87
C GLY A 362 -19.21 -12.09 -22.82
N MET A 363 -18.75 -11.07 -23.54
CA MET A 363 -17.51 -11.17 -24.31
C MET A 363 -16.30 -11.30 -23.38
N GLN A 364 -15.32 -12.08 -23.84
CA GLN A 364 -14.06 -12.27 -23.12
C GLN A 364 -12.88 -12.11 -24.08
N ALA A 365 -11.73 -11.74 -23.55
CA ALA A 365 -10.47 -11.68 -24.27
C ALA A 365 -9.45 -12.64 -23.64
N ASP A 366 -8.43 -12.98 -24.43
CA ASP A 366 -7.33 -13.83 -23.96
C ASP A 366 -6.62 -13.18 -22.77
N VAL A 367 -6.29 -14.00 -21.79
CA VAL A 367 -5.47 -13.56 -20.63
C VAL A 367 -4.01 -13.70 -21.00
N PRO A 368 -3.22 -12.62 -20.97
CA PRO A 368 -1.80 -12.74 -21.26
C PRO A 368 -1.09 -13.59 -20.18
N PRO A 369 0.01 -14.25 -20.54
CA PRO A 369 0.83 -14.91 -19.53
C PRO A 369 1.41 -13.88 -18.54
N LEU A 370 1.71 -14.35 -17.33
CA LEU A 370 2.52 -13.58 -16.38
C LEU A 370 3.91 -13.31 -16.98
N ASP A 371 4.42 -12.14 -16.72
CA ASP A 371 5.80 -11.80 -17.09
C ASP A 371 6.80 -12.68 -16.29
N PRO A 372 8.07 -12.77 -16.73
CA PRO A 372 9.10 -13.45 -15.97
C PRO A 372 9.22 -12.92 -14.54
N ARG A 373 9.46 -13.84 -13.61
CA ARG A 373 9.65 -13.50 -12.19
C ARG A 373 10.81 -12.51 -12.03
N PRO A 374 10.57 -11.35 -11.39
CA PRO A 374 11.62 -10.37 -11.15
C PRO A 374 12.60 -10.84 -10.06
N LEU A 375 13.82 -10.36 -10.14
CA LEU A 375 14.86 -10.57 -9.15
C LEU A 375 15.46 -9.22 -8.80
N LEU A 376 15.54 -8.90 -7.52
CA LEU A 376 16.30 -7.75 -7.04
C LEU A 376 17.79 -7.96 -7.28
N THR A 377 18.47 -6.85 -7.57
CA THR A 377 19.92 -6.80 -7.67
C THR A 377 20.51 -5.94 -6.55
N MET A 378 21.82 -6.00 -6.34
CA MET A 378 22.49 -5.12 -5.38
C MET A 378 22.36 -3.65 -5.75
N VAL A 379 22.29 -3.35 -7.04
CA VAL A 379 22.05 -1.99 -7.54
C VAL A 379 20.64 -1.52 -7.13
N ASP A 380 19.64 -2.42 -7.17
CA ASP A 380 18.29 -2.08 -6.68
C ASP A 380 18.29 -1.74 -5.18
N MET A 381 19.19 -2.37 -4.42
CA MET A 381 19.34 -2.14 -2.98
C MET A 381 20.13 -0.86 -2.64
N GLY A 382 20.57 -0.07 -3.65
CA GLY A 382 21.44 1.08 -3.43
C GLY A 382 22.84 0.69 -2.92
N MET A 383 23.28 -0.52 -3.24
CA MET A 383 24.63 -0.99 -3.00
C MET A 383 25.42 -0.83 -4.30
N GLY A 384 26.46 0.02 -4.30
CA GLY A 384 27.17 0.49 -5.50
C GLY A 384 27.69 -0.61 -6.43
N HIS A 385 28.02 -0.23 -7.66
CA HIS A 385 28.48 -1.14 -8.72
C HIS A 385 29.80 -1.87 -8.39
N ASP A 386 30.62 -1.36 -7.48
CA ASP A 386 31.96 -1.88 -7.22
C ASP A 386 32.01 -3.16 -6.37
N MET A 387 30.90 -3.56 -5.75
CA MET A 387 30.85 -4.80 -4.99
C MET A 387 30.95 -6.07 -5.89
N ALA A 388 30.60 -5.97 -7.17
CA ALA A 388 30.71 -7.07 -8.12
C ALA A 388 32.19 -7.38 -8.53
N GLY A 389 33.10 -6.45 -8.31
CA GLY A 389 34.53 -6.56 -8.61
C GLY A 389 35.43 -6.75 -7.38
N MET A 390 34.94 -6.54 -6.18
CA MET A 390 35.73 -6.69 -4.97
C MET A 390 35.97 -8.18 -4.65
N ASN A 391 37.24 -8.55 -4.62
CA ASN A 391 37.69 -9.86 -4.21
C ASN A 391 37.51 -10.02 -2.68
N MET A 392 36.30 -10.46 -2.29
CA MET A 392 35.87 -10.61 -0.88
C MET A 392 36.63 -11.71 -0.11
N SER A 393 37.62 -12.35 -0.71
CA SER A 393 38.40 -13.44 -0.06
C SER A 393 39.29 -12.98 1.09
N GLY A 394 39.33 -11.71 1.41
CA GLY A 394 40.12 -11.12 2.50
C GLY A 394 39.36 -10.27 3.51
N MET A 395 38.07 -10.07 3.34
CA MET A 395 37.28 -9.26 4.30
C MET A 395 36.70 -10.15 5.40
N ASP A 396 37.27 -10.04 6.57
CA ASP A 396 36.75 -10.63 7.81
C ASP A 396 35.52 -9.79 8.27
N MET A 397 34.33 -10.25 7.89
CA MET A 397 33.04 -9.59 8.25
C MET A 397 32.81 -9.59 9.78
N SER A 398 33.58 -10.37 10.57
CA SER A 398 33.50 -10.30 12.04
C SER A 398 34.06 -8.98 12.58
N ARG A 399 34.92 -8.31 11.81
CA ARG A 399 35.49 -7.00 12.15
C ARG A 399 34.53 -5.83 11.88
N MET A 400 33.51 -6.00 11.04
CA MET A 400 32.52 -4.92 10.81
C MET A 400 31.59 -4.68 12.00
N LYS A 401 31.50 -5.61 12.95
CA LYS A 401 30.72 -5.43 14.20
C LYS A 401 31.38 -4.54 15.25
N GLY A 402 32.61 -4.10 15.04
CA GLY A 402 33.39 -3.33 16.00
C GLY A 402 34.15 -2.13 15.42
N MET A 403 33.96 -1.80 14.15
CA MET A 403 34.62 -0.64 13.57
C MET A 403 33.92 0.65 13.99
N ASP A 404 34.69 1.48 14.65
CA ASP A 404 34.43 2.91 14.81
C ASP A 404 34.46 3.54 13.39
N HIS A 405 33.28 3.87 12.86
CA HIS A 405 33.09 4.44 11.54
C HIS A 405 33.72 5.83 11.36
N SER A 406 34.29 6.41 12.43
CA SER A 406 35.05 7.66 12.37
C SER A 406 36.41 7.53 11.70
N ALA A 407 36.92 6.30 11.45
CA ALA A 407 38.24 6.04 10.89
C ALA A 407 38.26 5.75 9.36
N MET A 408 37.13 5.69 8.67
CA MET A 408 37.04 5.49 7.22
C MET A 408 36.96 6.80 6.41
N ALA A 409 37.26 7.94 7.00
CA ALA A 409 37.48 9.18 6.26
C ALA A 409 38.88 9.18 5.63
N MET A 410 39.12 8.30 4.66
CA MET A 410 40.26 8.43 3.75
C MET A 410 39.79 9.00 2.42
N GLU A 411 40.13 10.29 2.26
CA GLU A 411 40.42 11.01 1.04
C GLU A 411 40.02 10.37 -0.32
N HIS A 412 38.72 10.27 -0.57
CA HIS A 412 38.14 10.53 -1.86
C HIS A 412 36.97 11.50 -1.61
N ASP A 413 36.84 12.50 -2.45
CA ASP A 413 35.76 13.52 -2.46
C ASP A 413 34.41 12.83 -2.72
N MET A 414 33.99 12.01 -1.77
CA MET A 414 32.69 11.38 -1.67
C MET A 414 31.81 12.41 -0.99
N GLY A 415 30.87 12.95 -1.73
CA GLY A 415 29.84 13.85 -1.18
C GLY A 415 29.39 13.34 0.19
N ALA A 416 29.38 14.22 1.18
CA ALA A 416 29.22 13.92 2.60
C ALA A 416 28.22 12.79 2.83
N VAL A 417 28.68 11.65 3.35
CA VAL A 417 27.81 10.57 3.84
C VAL A 417 26.89 11.21 4.89
N PRO A 418 25.55 11.21 4.72
CA PRO A 418 24.65 11.84 5.66
C PRO A 418 24.90 11.25 7.05
N HIS A 419 24.97 12.11 8.07
CA HIS A 419 25.20 11.67 9.44
C HIS A 419 23.95 10.94 9.92
N ARG A 420 23.96 9.61 9.89
CA ARG A 420 22.84 8.76 10.30
C ARG A 420 22.71 8.71 11.82
N ALA A 421 21.47 8.69 12.31
CA ALA A 421 21.21 8.56 13.74
C ALA A 421 21.63 7.16 14.26
N PRO A 422 22.10 7.04 15.52
CA PRO A 422 22.49 5.75 16.09
C PRO A 422 21.43 4.65 16.01
N ALA A 423 20.14 5.00 16.06
CA ALA A 423 19.03 4.06 15.92
C ALA A 423 18.98 3.37 14.53
N GLU A 424 19.50 4.01 13.50
CA GLU A 424 19.55 3.47 12.12
C GLU A 424 20.60 2.37 11.96
N TYR A 425 21.47 2.18 12.93
CA TYR A 425 22.40 1.04 13.06
C TYR A 425 21.96 0.05 14.15
N GLY A 426 20.75 0.22 14.66
CA GLY A 426 20.22 -0.54 15.78
C GLY A 426 19.76 -1.96 15.41
N PRO A 427 19.31 -2.74 16.41
CA PRO A 427 18.91 -4.14 16.23
C PRO A 427 17.63 -4.34 15.40
N ASN A 428 16.97 -3.28 15.02
CA ASN A 428 15.76 -3.29 14.17
C ASN A 428 16.06 -3.05 12.69
N VAL A 429 17.34 -2.93 12.31
CA VAL A 429 17.80 -2.61 10.95
C VAL A 429 18.77 -3.69 10.51
N ASP A 430 18.52 -4.30 9.35
CA ASP A 430 19.37 -5.36 8.78
C ASP A 430 20.06 -4.98 7.47
N SER A 431 19.67 -3.83 6.89
CA SER A 431 20.27 -3.30 5.66
C SER A 431 20.30 -1.77 5.64
N LEU A 432 21.20 -1.22 4.85
CA LEU A 432 21.37 0.20 4.62
C LEU A 432 21.70 0.43 3.14
N ALA A 433 21.02 1.38 2.50
CA ALA A 433 21.41 1.84 1.17
C ALA A 433 22.67 2.70 1.28
N ILE A 434 23.77 2.25 0.68
CA ILE A 434 25.07 2.95 0.74
C ILE A 434 25.07 4.10 -0.28
N GLU A 435 24.52 3.87 -1.46
CA GLU A 435 24.42 4.83 -2.57
C GLU A 435 22.97 4.94 -3.06
N PRO A 436 22.06 5.52 -2.24
CA PRO A 436 20.67 5.66 -2.63
C PRO A 436 20.55 6.65 -3.81
N GLN A 437 19.77 6.26 -4.83
CA GLN A 437 19.56 7.03 -6.05
C GLN A 437 18.14 7.59 -6.14
N SER A 438 17.93 8.68 -6.87
CA SER A 438 16.60 9.28 -7.05
C SER A 438 15.62 8.33 -7.77
N ARG A 439 16.01 7.76 -8.89
CA ARG A 439 15.25 6.76 -9.69
C ARG A 439 13.80 7.15 -10.01
N LEU A 440 13.52 8.42 -10.18
CA LEU A 440 12.18 8.87 -10.57
C LEU A 440 11.81 8.45 -12.00
N ASP A 441 12.80 8.17 -12.85
CA ASP A 441 12.69 7.69 -14.22
C ASP A 441 12.72 6.15 -14.34
N ASP A 442 12.87 5.44 -13.23
CA ASP A 442 12.96 3.98 -13.21
C ASP A 442 11.58 3.34 -12.93
N PRO A 443 11.04 2.52 -13.87
CA PRO A 443 9.77 1.82 -13.65
C PRO A 443 9.84 0.73 -12.58
N GLY A 444 11.04 0.38 -12.12
CA GLY A 444 11.29 -0.60 -11.07
C GLY A 444 11.53 -2.02 -11.57
N VAL A 445 11.88 -2.88 -10.62
CA VAL A 445 12.22 -4.29 -10.88
C VAL A 445 11.07 -5.02 -11.59
N GLY A 446 11.43 -5.82 -12.62
CA GLY A 446 10.48 -6.58 -13.43
C GLY A 446 9.78 -5.79 -14.54
N LEU A 447 9.98 -4.47 -14.62
CA LEU A 447 9.42 -3.62 -15.67
C LEU A 447 10.47 -3.03 -16.62
N ARG A 448 11.74 -2.99 -16.18
CA ARG A 448 12.85 -2.54 -17.03
C ARG A 448 13.04 -3.46 -18.22
N ASN A 449 13.22 -2.89 -19.40
CA ASN A 449 13.54 -3.63 -20.63
C ASN A 449 12.53 -4.74 -21.01
N ASN A 450 11.26 -4.59 -20.60
CA ASN A 450 10.21 -5.56 -20.89
C ASN A 450 9.56 -5.38 -22.29
N GLY A 451 10.09 -4.46 -23.11
CA GLY A 451 9.58 -4.14 -24.45
C GLY A 451 8.34 -3.23 -24.46
N ARG A 452 7.90 -2.73 -23.31
CA ARG A 452 6.75 -1.84 -23.14
C ARG A 452 7.21 -0.47 -22.63
N ARG A 453 6.51 0.60 -23.01
CA ARG A 453 6.65 1.89 -22.34
C ARG A 453 5.89 1.83 -21.02
N VAL A 454 6.61 1.92 -19.92
CA VAL A 454 6.06 1.90 -18.56
C VAL A 454 6.06 3.31 -17.99
N LEU A 455 5.00 3.66 -17.27
CA LEU A 455 4.90 4.93 -16.54
C LEU A 455 5.96 5.00 -15.43
N THR A 456 6.58 6.17 -15.29
CA THR A 456 7.50 6.49 -14.19
C THR A 456 7.05 7.78 -13.50
N TYR A 457 7.59 8.08 -12.32
CA TYR A 457 7.26 9.34 -11.65
C TYR A 457 7.74 10.57 -12.43
N SER A 458 8.87 10.46 -13.12
CA SER A 458 9.39 11.53 -13.97
C SER A 458 8.50 11.87 -15.18
N ASP A 459 7.59 10.98 -15.57
CA ASP A 459 6.60 11.24 -16.60
C ASP A 459 5.42 12.10 -16.11
N LEU A 460 5.20 12.16 -14.78
CA LEU A 460 4.02 12.78 -14.18
C LEU A 460 4.26 14.25 -13.85
N HIS A 461 3.47 15.14 -14.43
CA HIS A 461 3.52 16.58 -14.17
C HIS A 461 2.12 17.07 -13.79
N THR A 462 1.93 17.45 -12.51
CA THR A 462 0.61 17.95 -12.06
C THR A 462 0.31 19.30 -12.70
N LEU A 463 -0.87 19.41 -13.27
CA LEU A 463 -1.34 20.65 -13.90
C LEU A 463 -1.60 21.74 -12.85
N GLY A 464 -1.23 22.97 -13.15
CA GLY A 464 -1.43 24.13 -12.27
C GLY A 464 -0.25 24.43 -11.34
N GLY A 465 0.80 23.63 -11.35
CA GLY A 465 2.01 23.86 -10.56
C GLY A 465 1.87 23.54 -9.06
N PRO A 466 2.85 23.94 -8.24
CA PRO A 466 2.83 23.69 -6.80
C PRO A 466 1.74 24.51 -6.09
N ILE A 467 1.22 23.99 -4.96
CA ILE A 467 0.25 24.72 -4.13
C ILE A 467 0.93 25.92 -3.45
N ASP A 468 2.18 25.70 -3.03
CA ASP A 468 2.96 26.68 -2.29
C ASP A 468 4.32 26.92 -2.98
N HIS A 469 4.56 28.15 -3.37
CA HIS A 469 5.80 28.56 -4.08
C HIS A 469 6.96 28.91 -3.15
N ARG A 470 6.76 28.85 -1.82
CA ARG A 470 7.83 29.14 -0.86
C ARG A 470 8.87 28.02 -0.88
N LYS A 471 10.10 28.37 -0.63
CA LYS A 471 11.15 27.37 -0.36
C LYS A 471 10.89 26.69 1.00
N ALA A 472 11.31 25.46 1.13
CA ALA A 472 11.27 24.76 2.42
C ALA A 472 12.12 25.47 3.46
N GLY A 473 11.59 25.60 4.68
CA GLY A 473 12.29 26.19 5.80
C GLY A 473 13.30 25.24 6.45
N ARG A 474 13.05 23.93 6.35
CA ARG A 474 13.94 22.85 6.81
C ARG A 474 13.67 21.52 6.11
N ASP A 475 14.66 20.67 6.14
CA ASP A 475 14.58 19.28 5.70
C ASP A 475 14.29 18.37 6.89
N VAL A 476 13.50 17.32 6.64
CA VAL A 476 13.29 16.18 7.54
C VAL A 476 13.60 14.92 6.76
N GLU A 477 14.74 14.29 7.05
CA GLU A 477 15.14 13.04 6.43
C GLU A 477 14.69 11.86 7.29
N LEU A 478 14.04 10.88 6.67
CA LEU A 478 13.56 9.66 7.30
C LEU A 478 14.01 8.45 6.48
N HIS A 479 14.64 7.53 7.17
CA HIS A 479 15.05 6.25 6.59
C HIS A 479 13.95 5.21 6.76
N LEU A 480 13.55 4.57 5.65
CA LEU A 480 12.60 3.47 5.63
C LEU A 480 13.40 2.19 5.92
N THR A 481 13.33 1.73 7.14
CA THR A 481 14.19 0.67 7.68
C THR A 481 13.41 -0.57 8.06
N GLY A 482 14.06 -1.72 8.02
CA GLY A 482 13.44 -2.98 8.39
C GLY A 482 14.44 -4.01 8.88
N HIS A 483 13.91 -5.06 9.48
CA HIS A 483 14.62 -6.29 9.80
C HIS A 483 13.81 -7.47 9.29
N MET A 484 14.18 -7.99 8.13
CA MET A 484 13.41 -9.00 7.40
C MET A 484 13.09 -10.24 8.24
N GLU A 485 14.09 -10.89 8.88
CA GLU A 485 13.85 -12.11 9.66
C GLU A 485 12.89 -11.92 10.85
N ARG A 486 12.88 -10.73 11.47
CA ARG A 486 12.06 -10.42 12.64
C ARG A 486 10.73 -9.76 12.27
N PHE A 487 10.56 -9.46 10.99
CA PHE A 487 9.44 -8.71 10.45
C PHE A 487 9.18 -7.44 11.27
N ILE A 488 10.23 -6.63 11.43
CA ILE A 488 10.17 -5.32 12.07
C ILE A 488 10.30 -4.27 10.98
N TRP A 489 9.42 -3.29 11.00
CA TRP A 489 9.41 -2.17 10.06
C TRP A 489 9.39 -0.86 10.84
N SER A 490 10.13 0.14 10.37
CA SER A 490 10.31 1.37 11.14
C SER A 490 10.73 2.55 10.27
N PHE A 491 10.61 3.74 10.81
CA PHE A 491 11.27 4.93 10.29
C PHE A 491 12.52 5.19 11.12
N SER A 492 13.67 5.38 10.46
CA SER A 492 14.96 5.68 11.09
C SER A 492 15.29 4.75 12.27
N GLY A 493 15.02 3.44 12.10
CA GLY A 493 15.32 2.40 13.08
C GLY A 493 14.40 2.34 14.30
N GLN A 494 13.42 3.24 14.40
CA GLN A 494 12.48 3.32 15.53
C GLN A 494 11.09 2.88 15.10
N LYS A 495 10.52 1.86 15.76
CA LYS A 495 9.10 1.51 15.61
C LYS A 495 8.20 2.59 16.21
N PHE A 496 6.94 2.60 15.83
CA PHE A 496 5.94 3.54 16.38
C PHE A 496 5.94 3.58 17.91
N SER A 497 5.98 2.43 18.56
CA SER A 497 5.98 2.34 20.04
C SER A 497 7.24 2.90 20.72
N GLU A 498 8.28 3.21 19.98
CA GLU A 498 9.59 3.69 20.46
C GLU A 498 9.88 5.12 19.99
N SER A 499 8.98 5.71 19.19
CA SER A 499 9.23 6.97 18.51
C SER A 499 8.47 8.14 19.12
N GLU A 500 9.09 9.32 19.04
CA GLU A 500 8.42 10.59 19.30
C GLU A 500 7.68 11.09 18.06
N PRO A 501 6.59 11.86 18.24
CA PRO A 501 5.91 12.50 17.11
C PRO A 501 6.81 13.46 16.34
N LEU A 502 6.62 13.51 15.02
CA LEU A 502 7.19 14.57 14.20
C LEU A 502 6.41 15.86 14.41
N ARG A 503 7.11 16.95 14.75
CA ARG A 503 6.48 18.25 15.03
C ARG A 503 6.67 19.20 13.85
N PHE A 504 5.56 19.69 13.31
CA PHE A 504 5.50 20.69 12.26
C PHE A 504 4.81 21.94 12.82
N ASN A 505 5.37 23.12 12.53
CA ASN A 505 4.70 24.36 12.87
C ASN A 505 3.60 24.65 11.82
N TYR A 506 2.44 25.10 12.28
CA TYR A 506 1.36 25.47 11.37
C TYR A 506 1.84 26.55 10.37
N GLY A 507 1.57 26.33 9.10
CA GLY A 507 2.03 27.18 7.99
C GLY A 507 3.47 26.94 7.56
N GLU A 508 4.22 26.05 8.19
CA GLU A 508 5.59 25.70 7.79
C GLU A 508 5.60 24.97 6.44
N ARG A 509 6.59 25.32 5.61
CA ARG A 509 6.90 24.59 4.37
C ARG A 509 8.11 23.72 4.63
N LEU A 510 7.94 22.40 4.56
CA LEU A 510 8.96 21.41 4.84
C LEU A 510 9.38 20.68 3.55
N ARG A 511 10.61 20.20 3.55
CA ARG A 511 11.09 19.21 2.59
C ARG A 511 11.29 17.88 3.31
N LEU A 512 10.47 16.89 2.99
CA LEU A 512 10.59 15.54 3.52
C LEU A 512 11.44 14.72 2.54
N VAL A 513 12.45 14.05 3.07
CA VAL A 513 13.37 13.21 2.31
C VAL A 513 13.23 11.78 2.81
N LEU A 514 12.88 10.87 1.93
CA LEU A 514 12.77 9.45 2.22
C LEU A 514 13.93 8.68 1.60
N VAL A 515 14.61 7.87 2.39
CA VAL A 515 15.66 6.96 1.94
C VAL A 515 15.21 5.54 2.26
N ASN A 516 15.03 4.71 1.25
CA ASN A 516 14.62 3.32 1.47
C ASN A 516 15.86 2.42 1.62
N ASP A 517 16.15 2.07 2.86
CA ASP A 517 17.25 1.18 3.23
C ASP A 517 16.89 -0.31 3.14
N SER A 518 15.62 -0.62 2.86
CA SER A 518 15.11 -1.99 2.84
C SER A 518 15.01 -2.55 1.41
N MET A 519 14.81 -3.86 1.31
CA MET A 519 14.56 -4.52 0.03
C MET A 519 13.12 -4.45 -0.46
N MET A 520 12.20 -3.86 0.32
CA MET A 520 10.78 -3.79 -0.01
C MET A 520 10.41 -2.41 -0.55
N HIS A 521 9.39 -2.35 -1.41
CA HIS A 521 8.76 -1.10 -1.78
C HIS A 521 7.91 -0.59 -0.61
N HIS A 522 7.93 0.72 -0.37
CA HIS A 522 7.09 1.33 0.67
C HIS A 522 6.24 2.44 0.08
N PRO A 523 4.91 2.25 -0.04
CA PRO A 523 3.98 3.34 -0.33
C PRO A 523 3.77 4.14 0.96
N ILE A 524 4.29 5.35 1.00
CA ILE A 524 4.27 6.23 2.18
C ILE A 524 3.13 7.24 2.04
N HIS A 525 2.27 7.30 3.04
CA HIS A 525 1.11 8.17 3.10
C HIS A 525 1.15 9.09 4.33
N LEU A 526 0.98 10.39 4.08
CA LEU A 526 0.80 11.41 5.10
C LEU A 526 -0.65 11.90 5.08
N HIS A 527 -1.35 11.76 6.20
CA HIS A 527 -2.73 12.21 6.35
C HIS A 527 -2.82 13.74 6.43
N GLY A 528 -3.95 14.29 5.99
CA GLY A 528 -4.33 15.70 6.10
C GLY A 528 -3.57 16.67 5.20
N MET A 529 -2.51 16.24 4.55
CA MET A 529 -1.67 17.08 3.69
C MET A 529 -1.21 16.30 2.47
N TRP A 530 -0.95 17.00 1.35
CA TRP A 530 -0.40 16.38 0.16
C TRP A 530 1.10 16.59 0.03
N GLY A 531 1.79 15.59 -0.53
CA GLY A 531 3.18 15.68 -0.92
C GLY A 531 3.34 16.23 -2.35
N GLU A 532 4.23 17.17 -2.54
CA GLU A 532 4.65 17.69 -3.83
C GLU A 532 6.03 17.12 -4.17
N VAL A 533 6.06 16.05 -4.97
CA VAL A 533 7.29 15.33 -5.32
C VAL A 533 8.24 16.25 -6.07
N GLU A 534 9.51 16.23 -5.66
CA GLU A 534 10.61 17.00 -6.20
C GLU A 534 11.33 16.19 -7.29
N SER A 535 11.65 16.84 -8.42
CA SER A 535 12.50 16.28 -9.45
C SER A 535 13.96 16.17 -8.96
N GLU A 536 14.82 15.48 -9.71
CA GLU A 536 16.26 15.42 -9.42
C GLU A 536 16.95 16.79 -9.42
N HIS A 537 16.33 17.77 -10.08
CA HIS A 537 16.83 19.15 -10.16
C HIS A 537 16.23 20.09 -9.11
N GLY A 538 15.44 19.57 -8.16
CA GLY A 538 14.81 20.36 -7.12
C GLY A 538 13.60 21.16 -7.59
N GLU A 539 12.92 20.72 -8.65
CA GLU A 539 11.72 21.36 -9.19
C GLU A 539 10.47 20.53 -8.85
N PHE A 540 9.31 21.17 -8.77
CA PHE A 540 8.04 20.51 -8.59
C PHE A 540 7.73 19.58 -9.77
N LEU A 541 7.34 18.36 -9.46
CA LEU A 541 7.00 17.33 -10.45
C LEU A 541 5.53 16.96 -10.39
N VAL A 542 5.12 16.23 -9.35
CA VAL A 542 3.78 15.72 -9.22
C VAL A 542 3.30 15.77 -7.77
N ARG A 543 2.00 16.08 -7.60
CA ARG A 543 1.34 16.07 -6.29
C ARG A 543 0.70 14.71 -6.05
N LYS A 544 1.01 14.12 -4.89
CA LYS A 544 0.51 12.80 -4.50
C LYS A 544 0.14 12.75 -3.02
N HIS A 545 -0.85 11.96 -2.68
CA HIS A 545 -1.16 11.61 -1.29
C HIS A 545 -0.45 10.32 -0.83
N THR A 546 -0.05 9.46 -1.76
CA THR A 546 0.72 8.24 -1.49
C THR A 546 1.94 8.20 -2.39
N ILE A 547 3.13 8.11 -1.79
CA ILE A 547 4.41 8.18 -2.51
C ILE A 547 5.13 6.85 -2.33
N THR A 548 5.22 6.07 -3.40
CA THR A 548 5.93 4.79 -3.39
C THR A 548 7.42 5.01 -3.52
N VAL A 549 8.19 4.50 -2.55
CA VAL A 549 9.65 4.55 -2.53
C VAL A 549 10.20 3.15 -2.80
N GLN A 550 10.96 3.01 -3.89
CA GLN A 550 11.58 1.75 -4.31
C GLN A 550 12.74 1.37 -3.38
N PRO A 551 13.17 0.09 -3.32
CA PRO A 551 14.40 -0.30 -2.63
C PRO A 551 15.60 0.56 -3.08
N GLY A 552 16.45 0.99 -2.15
CA GLY A 552 17.64 1.80 -2.44
C GLY A 552 17.35 3.16 -3.07
N GLN A 553 16.12 3.64 -3.02
CA GLN A 553 15.74 4.95 -3.56
C GLN A 553 15.84 6.05 -2.51
N ARG A 554 16.31 7.23 -2.93
CA ARG A 554 16.19 8.49 -2.21
C ARG A 554 15.23 9.40 -2.96
N LEU A 555 14.13 9.76 -2.32
CA LEU A 555 13.07 10.60 -2.91
C LEU A 555 12.77 11.77 -1.96
N ALA A 556 12.58 12.96 -2.52
CA ALA A 556 12.19 14.13 -1.74
C ALA A 556 10.86 14.69 -2.23
N TYR A 557 10.11 15.30 -1.31
CA TYR A 557 8.87 16.01 -1.60
C TYR A 557 8.63 17.13 -0.60
N TRP A 558 7.88 18.13 -1.02
CA TRP A 558 7.51 19.23 -0.14
C TRP A 558 6.12 19.04 0.44
N VAL A 559 5.95 19.52 1.67
CA VAL A 559 4.67 19.56 2.39
C VAL A 559 4.49 20.94 2.99
N THR A 560 3.31 21.52 2.84
CA THR A 560 2.89 22.69 3.61
C THR A 560 2.04 22.20 4.79
N ALA A 561 2.47 22.50 6.01
CA ALA A 561 1.78 22.08 7.24
C ALA A 561 0.60 23.02 7.56
N ASP A 562 -0.43 23.00 6.71
CA ASP A 562 -1.59 23.88 6.76
C ASP A 562 -2.83 23.27 7.41
N ALA A 563 -2.71 22.06 7.94
CA ALA A 563 -3.78 21.32 8.61
C ALA A 563 -3.41 21.08 10.09
N LEU A 564 -4.01 21.86 11.00
CA LEU A 564 -3.81 21.68 12.45
C LEU A 564 -4.32 20.32 12.91
N GLY A 565 -3.61 19.68 13.85
CA GLY A 565 -4.04 18.44 14.45
C GLY A 565 -2.95 17.38 14.57
N ARG A 566 -3.37 16.16 14.87
CA ARG A 566 -2.54 14.96 14.94
C ARG A 566 -2.86 14.08 13.76
N TRP A 567 -1.85 13.69 13.01
CA TRP A 567 -1.97 13.01 11.74
C TRP A 567 -1.16 11.72 11.70
N ALA A 568 -1.66 10.72 11.00
CA ALA A 568 -0.90 9.52 10.72
C ALA A 568 0.09 9.76 9.56
N TYR A 569 1.27 9.18 9.68
CA TYR A 569 2.28 9.13 8.63
C TYR A 569 2.88 7.73 8.62
N HIS A 570 2.57 6.94 7.59
CA HIS A 570 2.86 5.51 7.64
C HIS A 570 3.10 4.89 6.27
N CYS A 571 3.72 3.72 6.28
CA CYS A 571 3.71 2.82 5.12
C CYS A 571 2.32 2.24 4.94
N HIS A 572 1.78 2.29 3.72
CA HIS A 572 0.43 1.78 3.44
C HIS A 572 0.38 0.26 3.22
N LEU A 573 1.51 -0.44 3.26
CA LEU A 573 1.49 -1.89 3.43
C LEU A 573 1.04 -2.21 4.85
N LEU A 574 -0.17 -2.76 4.99
CA LEU A 574 -0.89 -2.92 6.26
C LEU A 574 -0.05 -3.65 7.33
N TYR A 575 0.62 -4.75 6.95
CA TYR A 575 1.45 -5.49 7.89
C TYR A 575 2.77 -4.78 8.24
N HIS A 576 3.28 -3.88 7.36
CA HIS A 576 4.42 -3.01 7.69
C HIS A 576 4.01 -1.94 8.71
N MET A 577 2.86 -1.31 8.50
CA MET A 577 2.29 -0.35 9.43
C MET A 577 2.11 -0.99 10.81
N GLU A 578 1.46 -2.15 10.88
CA GLU A 578 1.22 -2.89 12.12
C GLU A 578 2.51 -3.42 12.78
N ALA A 579 3.56 -3.67 11.99
CA ALA A 579 4.87 -4.07 12.50
C ALA A 579 5.71 -2.90 13.01
N GLY A 580 5.25 -1.65 12.83
CA GLY A 580 5.84 -0.45 13.42
C GLY A 580 6.21 0.69 12.48
N MET A 581 6.00 0.57 11.14
CA MET A 581 6.30 1.65 10.18
C MET A 581 5.18 2.70 10.17
N PHE A 582 5.09 3.41 11.28
CA PHE A 582 4.11 4.45 11.56
C PHE A 582 4.77 5.57 12.37
N ARG A 583 4.38 6.81 12.12
CA ARG A 583 4.70 8.02 12.87
C ARG A 583 3.44 8.83 13.10
N GLU A 584 3.42 9.51 14.23
CA GLU A 584 2.47 10.57 14.49
C GLU A 584 3.09 11.90 14.05
N VAL A 585 2.33 12.72 13.35
CA VAL A 585 2.70 14.08 12.96
C VAL A 585 1.80 15.05 13.72
N HIS A 586 2.39 15.96 14.49
CA HIS A 586 1.70 17.03 15.18
C HIS A 586 1.89 18.33 14.41
N VAL A 587 0.80 18.92 13.93
CA VAL A 587 0.79 20.27 13.36
C VAL A 587 0.20 21.22 14.39
N GLU A 588 1.04 22.09 14.96
CA GLU A 588 0.70 22.97 16.07
C GLU A 588 1.06 24.42 15.74
N ARG A 589 0.34 25.39 16.33
CA ARG A 589 0.75 26.81 16.26
C ARG A 589 2.01 27.00 17.09
N SER A 590 2.96 27.76 16.55
CA SER A 590 4.17 28.09 17.30
C SER A 590 3.79 28.90 18.57
N SER A 591 4.37 28.54 19.71
CA SER A 591 4.12 29.19 21.00
C SER A 591 4.55 30.66 21.04
N THR A 592 5.17 31.18 19.98
CA THR A 592 5.61 32.59 19.85
C THR A 592 4.55 33.52 19.26
N GLU A 593 3.48 33.00 18.68
CA GLU A 593 2.33 33.83 18.30
C GLU A 593 1.41 33.98 19.53
N GLY A 594 1.62 35.04 20.30
CA GLY A 594 0.84 35.38 21.48
C GLY A 594 -0.65 35.41 21.19
N ALA A 595 -1.45 35.06 22.20
CA ALA A 595 -2.89 35.16 22.18
C ALA A 595 -3.34 36.55 21.65
N PRO A 596 -4.38 36.61 20.81
CA PRO A 596 -4.92 37.88 20.39
C PRO A 596 -5.33 38.69 21.62
N SER A 597 -4.75 39.89 21.77
CA SER A 597 -5.10 40.88 22.75
C SER A 597 -6.53 41.36 22.63
#